data_4a07d3345f2723f99413727e32caccc3
#
_entry.id   4a07d3345f2723f99413727e32caccc3
#
_cell.length_a   1.000
_cell.length_b   1.000
_cell.length_c   1.000
_cell.angle_alpha   90.00
_cell.angle_beta   90.00
_cell.angle_gamma   90.00
#
_symmetry.space_group_name_H-M   'P 1'
#
loop_
_entity.id
_entity.type
_entity.pdbx_description
1 polymer ?
#
loop_
_entity_poly.entity_id
_entity_poly.type
_entity_poly.pdbx_seq_one_letter_code
_entity_poly.pdbx_strand_id
1 'polypeptide(L)'
;HDQLSDGRRYRLFNVIDDFNREGLAIEVDFSLPAIRVKRALDQVIEWRGKPRQIRCDNGPEYISELLAGWAEDRGIDLLFIQPGNPQQNAYIERYNRTVRYDWLSHYLFAQIEEVQDYATRWLWTYNNERPNMALGGITPKQKLALAA
;
A
#
# COMPACT_ATOMS: atom_id res chain seq x y z
N HIS A 1 -12.12 4.48 -5.36
CA HIS A 1 -12.93 3.44 -4.73
C HIS A 1 -13.56 2.53 -5.76
N ASP A 2 -13.90 1.32 -5.36
CA ASP A 2 -14.40 0.27 -6.23
C ASP A 2 -15.66 -0.33 -5.62
N GLN A 3 -16.41 -1.13 -6.41
CA GLN A 3 -17.68 -1.66 -5.99
C GLN A 3 -17.76 -3.16 -6.18
N LEU A 4 -18.42 -3.83 -5.23
CA LEU A 4 -18.85 -5.21 -5.39
C LEU A 4 -20.03 -5.28 -6.36
N SER A 5 -20.40 -6.49 -6.78
CA SER A 5 -21.52 -6.70 -7.70
C SER A 5 -22.85 -6.21 -7.16
N ASP A 6 -23.02 -6.13 -5.84
CA ASP A 6 -24.24 -5.59 -5.21
C ASP A 6 -24.21 -4.06 -5.05
N GLY A 7 -23.19 -3.39 -5.54
CA GLY A 7 -23.06 -1.93 -5.51
C GLY A 7 -22.39 -1.38 -4.26
N ARG A 8 -22.07 -2.21 -3.28
CA ARG A 8 -21.37 -1.72 -2.08
C ARG A 8 -19.95 -1.32 -2.44
N ARG A 9 -19.53 -0.14 -2.01
CA ARG A 9 -18.20 0.39 -2.29
C ARG A 9 -17.20 -0.15 -1.27
N TYR A 10 -15.98 -0.39 -1.74
CA TYR A 10 -14.88 -0.78 -0.87
C TYR A 10 -13.64 0.04 -1.18
N ARG A 11 -12.68 0.01 -0.27
CA ARG A 11 -11.43 0.75 -0.35
C ARG A 11 -10.24 -0.19 -0.20
N LEU A 12 -9.14 0.21 -0.81
CA LEU A 12 -7.85 -0.46 -0.65
C LEU A 12 -6.88 0.48 0.06
N PHE A 13 -6.14 -0.07 1.00
CA PHE A 13 -5.02 0.62 1.62
C PHE A 13 -3.73 -0.10 1.20
N ASN A 14 -2.89 0.61 0.47
CA ASN A 14 -1.66 0.07 -0.10
C ASN A 14 -0.44 0.67 0.59
N VAL A 15 0.53 -0.18 0.91
CA VAL A 15 1.82 0.24 1.47
C VAL A 15 2.91 -0.35 0.60
N ILE A 16 3.86 0.48 0.18
CA ILE A 16 5.01 0.02 -0.61
C ILE A 16 6.31 0.51 0.01
N ASP A 17 7.39 -0.19 -0.32
CA ASP A 17 8.75 0.22 0.03
C ASP A 17 9.36 0.97 -1.16
N ASP A 18 9.80 2.19 -0.94
CA ASP A 18 10.40 3.01 -1.99
C ASP A 18 11.71 2.42 -2.52
N PHE A 19 12.45 1.72 -1.67
CA PHE A 19 13.76 1.20 -2.05
C PHE A 19 13.66 0.15 -3.15
N ASN A 20 12.83 -0.88 -2.93
CA ASN A 20 12.73 -2.02 -3.85
C ASN A 20 11.37 -2.14 -4.53
N ARG A 21 10.46 -1.17 -4.34
CA ARG A 21 9.11 -1.17 -4.90
C ARG A 21 8.23 -2.34 -4.43
N GLU A 22 8.63 -2.98 -3.35
CA GLU A 22 7.89 -4.10 -2.79
C GLU A 22 6.52 -3.63 -2.27
N GLY A 23 5.47 -4.38 -2.58
CA GLY A 23 4.18 -4.19 -1.94
C GLY A 23 4.22 -4.82 -0.56
N LEU A 24 4.05 -4.02 0.47
CA LEU A 24 4.15 -4.48 1.87
C LEU A 24 2.81 -4.86 2.46
N ALA A 25 1.73 -4.24 2.00
CA ALA A 25 0.38 -4.55 2.44
C ALA A 25 -0.64 -4.09 1.41
N ILE A 26 -1.71 -4.87 1.25
CA ILE A 26 -2.95 -4.45 0.61
C ILE A 26 -4.07 -4.85 1.55
N GLU A 27 -4.69 -3.87 2.20
CA GLU A 27 -5.83 -4.10 3.08
C GLU A 27 -7.09 -3.67 2.34
N VAL A 28 -8.10 -4.55 2.32
CA VAL A 28 -9.37 -4.30 1.63
C VAL A 28 -10.49 -4.29 2.65
N ASP A 29 -11.27 -3.23 2.68
CA ASP A 29 -12.46 -3.18 3.52
C ASP A 29 -13.45 -2.13 3.00
N PHE A 30 -14.68 -2.17 3.49
CA PHE A 30 -15.67 -1.16 3.19
C PHE A 30 -15.27 0.19 3.79
N SER A 31 -14.59 0.17 4.92
CA SER A 31 -14.10 1.36 5.60
C SER A 31 -12.70 1.08 6.14
N LEU A 32 -11.84 2.10 6.08
CA LEU A 32 -10.47 2.00 6.59
C LEU A 32 -10.22 3.12 7.61
N PRO A 33 -10.77 2.97 8.82
CA PRO A 33 -10.54 3.95 9.87
C PRO A 33 -9.07 3.97 10.31
N ALA A 34 -8.66 5.03 10.97
CA ALA A 34 -7.26 5.21 11.38
C ALA A 34 -6.72 4.04 12.20
N ILE A 35 -7.54 3.46 13.06
CA ILE A 35 -7.11 2.31 13.88
C ILE A 35 -6.78 1.08 13.02
N ARG A 36 -7.51 0.88 11.91
CA ARG A 36 -7.23 -0.19 10.97
C ARG A 36 -5.91 0.04 10.23
N VAL A 37 -5.67 1.29 9.83
CA VAL A 37 -4.42 1.70 9.17
C VAL A 37 -3.24 1.49 10.12
N LYS A 38 -3.34 1.91 11.36
CA LYS A 38 -2.31 1.70 12.38
C LYS A 38 -1.99 0.23 12.56
N ARG A 39 -3.01 -0.62 12.65
CA ARG A 39 -2.83 -2.06 12.81
C ARG A 39 -2.09 -2.68 11.63
N ALA A 40 -2.46 -2.27 10.41
CA ALA A 40 -1.80 -2.74 9.20
C ALA A 40 -0.32 -2.35 9.18
N LEU A 41 -0.02 -1.11 9.55
CA LEU A 41 1.35 -0.62 9.63
C LEU A 41 2.15 -1.33 10.73
N ASP A 42 1.55 -1.60 11.88
CA ASP A 42 2.20 -2.35 12.95
C ASP A 42 2.56 -3.78 12.50
N GLN A 43 1.69 -4.42 11.74
CA GLN A 43 1.96 -5.75 11.19
C GLN A 43 3.14 -5.71 10.21
N VAL A 44 3.19 -4.70 9.36
CA VAL A 44 4.31 -4.54 8.41
C VAL A 44 5.62 -4.35 9.16
N ILE A 45 5.63 -3.53 10.19
CA ILE A 45 6.82 -3.28 11.01
C ILE A 45 7.29 -4.56 11.68
N GLU A 46 6.36 -5.38 12.15
CA GLU A 46 6.69 -6.62 12.85
C GLU A 46 7.50 -7.58 11.97
N TRP A 47 7.15 -7.71 10.68
CA TRP A 47 7.86 -8.66 9.81
C TRP A 47 8.95 -8.02 8.95
N ARG A 48 8.85 -6.73 8.66
CA ARG A 48 9.77 -6.05 7.75
C ARG A 48 10.76 -5.13 8.46
N GLY A 49 10.45 -4.72 9.68
CA GLY A 49 11.23 -3.77 10.44
C GLY A 49 10.68 -2.35 10.36
N LYS A 50 11.17 -1.50 11.25
CA LYS A 50 10.70 -0.13 11.37
C LYS A 50 11.31 0.74 10.27
N PRO A 51 10.49 1.48 9.49
CA PRO A 51 11.02 2.41 8.50
C PRO A 51 11.53 3.67 9.20
N ARG A 52 12.39 4.42 8.52
CA ARG A 52 12.81 5.74 8.99
C ARG A 52 11.72 6.77 8.77
N GLN A 53 11.03 6.66 7.63
CA GLN A 53 10.08 7.66 7.17
C GLN A 53 8.93 6.97 6.44
N ILE A 54 7.75 7.52 6.59
CA ILE A 54 6.57 7.14 5.82
C ILE A 54 6.03 8.38 5.13
N ARG A 55 5.83 8.30 3.81
CA ARG A 55 5.15 9.33 3.04
C ARG A 55 3.69 8.95 2.87
N CYS A 56 2.80 9.88 3.06
CA CYS A 56 1.37 9.64 2.92
C CYS A 56 0.64 10.88 2.45
N ASP A 57 -0.54 10.67 1.89
CA ASP A 57 -1.41 11.77 1.50
C ASP A 57 -1.92 12.50 2.73
N ASN A 58 -2.21 13.78 2.53
CA ASN A 58 -2.81 14.60 3.57
C ASN A 58 -4.31 14.26 3.65
N GLY A 59 -4.62 13.22 4.41
CA GLY A 59 -5.99 12.72 4.59
C GLY A 59 -6.82 13.57 5.54
N PRO A 60 -8.01 13.10 5.93
CA PRO A 60 -8.82 13.80 6.92
C PRO A 60 -8.01 14.10 8.18
N GLU A 61 -8.24 15.28 8.76
CA GLU A 61 -7.44 15.80 9.86
C GLU A 61 -7.30 14.81 11.03
N TYR A 62 -8.40 14.17 11.44
CA TYR A 62 -8.36 13.22 12.55
C TYR A 62 -7.49 12.00 12.26
N ILE A 63 -7.44 11.54 11.00
CA ILE A 63 -6.56 10.44 10.60
C ILE A 63 -5.11 10.89 10.68
N SER A 64 -4.82 12.11 10.23
CA SER A 64 -3.48 12.69 10.27
C SER A 64 -2.96 12.80 11.71
N GLU A 65 -3.79 13.27 12.64
CA GLU A 65 -3.41 13.39 14.05
C GLU A 65 -3.10 12.03 14.67
N LEU A 66 -3.95 11.03 14.43
CA LEU A 66 -3.74 9.69 14.97
C LEU A 66 -2.48 9.05 14.41
N LEU A 67 -2.24 9.21 13.12
CA LEU A 67 -1.03 8.68 12.49
C LEU A 67 0.22 9.42 12.96
N ALA A 68 0.14 10.73 13.13
CA ALA A 68 1.27 11.51 13.63
C ALA A 68 1.67 11.05 15.04
N GLY A 69 0.70 10.85 15.93
CA GLY A 69 0.96 10.33 17.27
C GLY A 69 1.53 8.92 17.25
N TRP A 70 0.99 8.06 16.41
CA TRP A 70 1.49 6.70 16.23
C TRP A 70 2.94 6.70 15.77
N ALA A 71 3.27 7.53 14.78
CA ALA A 71 4.62 7.62 14.22
C ALA A 71 5.61 8.20 15.26
N GLU A 72 5.21 9.24 15.98
CA GLU A 72 6.02 9.85 17.02
C GLU A 72 6.37 8.84 18.11
N ASP A 73 5.40 8.06 18.57
CA ASP A 73 5.61 7.04 19.59
C ASP A 73 6.64 5.99 19.15
N ARG A 74 6.81 5.78 17.86
CA ARG A 74 7.70 4.77 17.30
C ARG A 74 8.99 5.34 16.73
N GLY A 75 9.15 6.65 16.78
CA GLY A 75 10.34 7.30 16.22
C GLY A 75 10.39 7.25 14.70
N ILE A 76 9.23 7.31 14.04
CA ILE A 76 9.12 7.30 12.59
C ILE A 76 8.77 8.71 12.13
N ASP A 77 9.50 9.20 11.12
CA ASP A 77 9.20 10.49 10.50
C ASP A 77 8.00 10.33 9.54
N LEU A 78 6.94 11.08 9.78
CA LEU A 78 5.77 11.08 8.94
C LEU A 78 5.77 12.32 8.05
N LEU A 79 5.87 12.11 6.74
CA LEU A 79 5.90 13.20 5.76
C LEU A 79 4.59 13.24 5.00
N PHE A 80 3.83 14.31 5.18
CA PHE A 80 2.60 14.54 4.42
C PHE A 80 2.94 15.17 3.08
N ILE A 81 2.36 14.62 2.00
CA ILE A 81 2.57 15.10 0.64
C ILE A 81 1.87 16.45 0.49
N GLN A 82 2.59 17.43 -0.01
CA GLN A 82 2.05 18.76 -0.24
C GLN A 82 1.16 18.76 -1.49
N PRO A 83 0.00 19.41 -1.46
CA PRO A 83 -0.81 19.61 -2.65
C PRO A 83 0.02 20.28 -3.76
N GLY A 84 -0.10 19.78 -5.00
CA GLY A 84 0.61 20.34 -6.13
C GLY A 84 2.03 19.81 -6.33
N ASN A 85 2.49 18.87 -5.52
CA ASN A 85 3.80 18.23 -5.67
C ASN A 85 3.66 16.74 -5.99
N PRO A 86 3.19 16.39 -7.21
CA PRO A 86 2.93 14.99 -7.56
C PRO A 86 4.17 14.10 -7.54
N GLN A 87 5.37 14.65 -7.73
CA GLN A 87 6.60 13.86 -7.70
C GLN A 87 6.85 13.20 -6.35
N GLN A 88 6.35 13.80 -5.27
CA GLN A 88 6.55 13.27 -3.92
C GLN A 88 5.85 11.94 -3.69
N ASN A 89 4.87 11.60 -4.55
CA ASN A 89 4.07 10.39 -4.40
C ASN A 89 4.07 9.51 -5.65
N ALA A 90 5.04 9.69 -6.53
CA ALA A 90 5.06 9.04 -7.85
C ALA A 90 5.10 7.51 -7.75
N TYR A 91 5.81 6.95 -6.79
CA TYR A 91 5.96 5.50 -6.67
C TYR A 91 4.65 4.83 -6.27
N ILE A 92 3.96 5.36 -5.28
CA ILE A 92 2.68 4.79 -4.86
C ILE A 92 1.59 5.01 -5.91
N GLU A 93 1.60 6.13 -6.62
CA GLU A 93 0.67 6.38 -7.70
C GLU A 93 0.83 5.37 -8.84
N ARG A 94 2.07 5.08 -9.22
CA ARG A 94 2.38 4.06 -10.22
C ARG A 94 1.92 2.68 -9.75
N TYR A 95 2.19 2.35 -8.51
CA TYR A 95 1.76 1.09 -7.91
C TYR A 95 0.24 0.97 -7.92
N ASN A 96 -0.47 2.03 -7.53
CA ASN A 96 -1.93 2.03 -7.53
C ASN A 96 -2.50 1.82 -8.93
N ARG A 97 -1.88 2.42 -9.95
CA ARG A 97 -2.28 2.18 -11.34
C ARG A 97 -2.04 0.72 -11.74
N THR A 98 -0.93 0.14 -11.33
CA THR A 98 -0.63 -1.26 -11.60
C THR A 98 -1.68 -2.17 -10.98
N VAL A 99 -2.05 -1.94 -9.72
CA VAL A 99 -3.12 -2.69 -9.05
C VAL A 99 -4.41 -2.62 -9.86
N ARG A 100 -4.78 -1.42 -10.28
CA ARG A 100 -6.02 -1.20 -11.01
C ARG A 100 -6.01 -1.88 -12.38
N TYR A 101 -4.95 -1.71 -13.15
CA TYR A 101 -4.89 -2.22 -14.52
C TYR A 101 -4.56 -3.70 -14.60
N ASP A 102 -3.81 -4.24 -13.65
CA ASP A 102 -3.46 -5.66 -13.68
C ASP A 102 -4.66 -6.55 -13.31
N TRP A 103 -5.47 -6.13 -12.33
CA TRP A 103 -6.55 -7.00 -11.88
C TRP A 103 -7.81 -6.29 -11.38
N LEU A 104 -7.69 -5.19 -10.65
CA LEU A 104 -8.84 -4.63 -9.95
C LEU A 104 -9.97 -4.22 -10.89
N SER A 105 -9.65 -3.64 -12.05
CA SER A 105 -10.64 -3.21 -13.03
C SER A 105 -11.15 -4.35 -13.93
N HIS A 106 -10.54 -5.53 -13.85
CA HIS A 106 -10.89 -6.67 -14.71
C HIS A 106 -11.97 -7.57 -14.13
N TYR A 107 -12.23 -7.47 -12.83
CA TYR A 107 -13.12 -8.40 -12.13
C TYR A 107 -14.21 -7.67 -11.39
N LEU A 108 -15.39 -8.27 -11.36
CA LEU A 108 -16.51 -7.82 -10.55
C LEU A 108 -16.73 -8.85 -9.45
N PHE A 109 -16.29 -8.51 -8.24
CA PHE A 109 -16.34 -9.43 -7.12
C PHE A 109 -17.72 -9.40 -6.43
N ALA A 110 -18.16 -10.54 -5.95
CA ALA A 110 -19.43 -10.66 -5.23
C ALA A 110 -19.26 -10.34 -3.74
N GLN A 111 -18.12 -10.71 -3.15
CA GLN A 111 -17.86 -10.55 -1.72
C GLN A 111 -16.51 -9.90 -1.49
N ILE A 112 -16.40 -9.16 -0.37
CA ILE A 112 -15.16 -8.45 -0.07
C ILE A 112 -14.01 -9.39 0.24
N GLU A 113 -14.30 -10.56 0.79
CA GLU A 113 -13.29 -11.59 1.07
C GLU A 113 -12.58 -12.06 -0.21
N GLU A 114 -13.32 -12.11 -1.32
CA GLU A 114 -12.74 -12.46 -2.62
C GLU A 114 -11.74 -11.40 -3.09
N VAL A 115 -12.05 -10.14 -2.85
CA VAL A 115 -11.13 -9.04 -3.21
C VAL A 115 -9.85 -9.15 -2.41
N GLN A 116 -9.96 -9.38 -1.10
CA GLN A 116 -8.78 -9.50 -0.23
C GLN A 116 -7.95 -10.73 -0.61
N ASP A 117 -8.58 -11.85 -0.90
CA ASP A 117 -7.86 -13.07 -1.31
C ASP A 117 -7.10 -12.85 -2.61
N TYR A 118 -7.74 -12.21 -3.57
CA TYR A 118 -7.08 -11.90 -4.84
C TYR A 118 -5.90 -10.94 -4.62
N ALA A 119 -6.12 -9.89 -3.84
CA ALA A 119 -5.08 -8.91 -3.54
C ALA A 119 -3.86 -9.57 -2.90
N THR A 120 -4.07 -10.45 -1.95
CA THR A 120 -3.00 -11.15 -1.23
C THR A 120 -2.16 -12.01 -2.18
N ARG A 121 -2.83 -12.77 -3.06
CA ARG A 121 -2.14 -13.61 -4.05
C ARG A 121 -1.42 -12.78 -5.09
N TRP A 122 -2.05 -11.72 -5.58
CA TRP A 122 -1.44 -10.81 -6.54
C TRP A 122 -0.20 -10.15 -5.96
N LEU A 123 -0.26 -9.74 -4.69
CA LEU A 123 0.86 -9.09 -4.01
C LEU A 123 2.08 -10.01 -3.97
N TRP A 124 1.87 -11.29 -3.67
CA TRP A 124 2.95 -12.27 -3.66
C TRP A 124 3.61 -12.37 -5.04
N THR A 125 2.82 -12.48 -6.09
CA THR A 125 3.31 -12.55 -7.47
C THR A 125 4.05 -11.28 -7.87
N TYR A 126 3.50 -10.12 -7.51
CA TYR A 126 4.14 -8.83 -7.76
C TYR A 126 5.53 -8.76 -7.14
N ASN A 127 5.66 -9.19 -5.91
CA ASN A 127 6.93 -9.11 -5.19
C ASN A 127 7.95 -10.15 -5.62
N ASN A 128 7.50 -11.36 -5.97
CA ASN A 128 8.39 -12.50 -6.13
C ASN A 128 8.60 -12.93 -7.59
N GLU A 129 7.64 -12.65 -8.47
CA GLU A 129 7.67 -13.18 -9.83
C GLU A 129 7.58 -12.12 -10.94
N ARG A 130 6.96 -10.99 -10.66
CA ARG A 130 6.71 -9.97 -11.68
C ARG A 130 7.96 -9.12 -11.92
N PRO A 131 8.53 -9.10 -13.13
CA PRO A 131 9.62 -8.18 -13.45
C PRO A 131 9.15 -6.73 -13.29
N ASN A 132 9.95 -5.93 -12.63
CA ASN A 132 9.64 -4.53 -12.40
C ASN A 132 10.56 -3.66 -13.24
N MET A 133 10.00 -2.92 -14.20
CA MET A 133 10.80 -2.14 -15.14
C MET A 133 11.52 -0.98 -14.46
N ALA A 134 10.97 -0.46 -13.36
CA ALA A 134 11.67 0.58 -12.57
C ALA A 134 12.94 0.03 -11.91
N LEU A 135 13.06 -1.28 -11.80
CA LEU A 135 14.22 -1.97 -11.21
C LEU A 135 15.10 -2.64 -12.27
N GLY A 136 14.90 -2.32 -13.55
CA GLY A 136 15.66 -2.93 -14.63
C GLY A 136 15.21 -4.33 -15.00
N GLY A 137 13.97 -4.71 -14.65
CA GLY A 137 13.38 -6.00 -15.01
C GLY A 137 13.54 -7.10 -13.98
N ILE A 138 14.12 -6.82 -12.82
CA ILE A 138 14.14 -7.78 -11.70
C ILE A 138 12.90 -7.57 -10.81
N THR A 139 12.64 -8.55 -9.96
CA THR A 139 11.52 -8.44 -9.02
C THR A 139 11.91 -7.62 -7.78
N PRO A 140 10.92 -7.07 -7.04
CA PRO A 140 11.21 -6.41 -5.77
C PRO A 140 12.00 -7.27 -4.79
N LYS A 141 11.68 -8.55 -4.67
CA LYS A 141 12.40 -9.45 -3.77
C LYS A 141 13.85 -9.68 -4.22
N GLN A 142 14.09 -9.74 -5.52
CA GLN A 142 15.46 -9.85 -6.05
C GLN A 142 16.27 -8.60 -5.73
N LYS A 143 15.66 -7.41 -5.85
CA LYS A 143 16.33 -6.17 -5.48
C LYS A 143 16.71 -6.14 -4.00
N LEU A 144 15.82 -6.61 -3.14
CA LEU A 144 16.08 -6.68 -1.71
C LEU A 144 17.24 -7.64 -1.41
N ALA A 145 17.28 -8.80 -2.07
CA ALA A 145 18.33 -9.78 -1.89
C ALA A 145 19.71 -9.24 -2.31
N LEU A 146 19.76 -8.42 -3.36
CA LEU A 146 21.00 -7.81 -3.81
C LEU A 146 21.56 -6.78 -2.83
N ALA A 147 20.70 -6.21 -1.97
CA ALA A 147 21.11 -5.22 -0.97
C ALA A 147 21.55 -5.86 0.36
N ALA A 148 21.32 -7.14 0.52
CA ALA A 148 21.64 -7.87 1.76
C ALA A 148 23.15 -8.16 1.88
#